data_ce77f13e9858b601bd79f2d9062eb0cb
#
_entry.id   ce77f13e9858b601bd79f2d9062eb0cb
#
_cell.length_a   1.000
_cell.length_b   1.000
_cell.length_c   1.000
_cell.angle_alpha   90.00
_cell.angle_beta   90.00
_cell.angle_gamma   90.00
#
_symmetry.space_group_name_H-M   'P 1'
#
loop_
_entity.id
_entity.type
_entity.pdbx_description
1 polymer ?
#
loop_
_entity_poly.entity_id
_entity_poly.type
_entity_poly.pdbx_seq_one_letter_code
_entity_poly.pdbx_strand_id
1 'polypeptide(L)'
;PHAGGAEAGRPRPAAHVPVMLERCLDALAIVPDTWVVDATFGAGGHTRALLARGARVLAIDQDPHAAAHAEALRADLRIAGVADPSERFRFVPANFRDLAQVAAEAGVPAPHGVLLDLGVSSMQLDEGDRGFAFRRDGPLDMRMSGSGPTAADLVRDADADELAAWLHRYGEERHSRRIARAIVAARAEAPIDTTSRLAEVVRAAYPAGPRRDHPARRTFQALRIVVNDELGALQGALTAAADLLAPGGRLVVLAYHSLEDRIVKHAFRDRADLRALHKRPLEAGDAEVAANPRARAAKLRAAEKTAPEKGAA
;
A
#
# COMPACT_ATOMS: atom_id res chain seq x y z
N PRO A 1 49.28 23.89 5.03
CA PRO A 1 48.07 24.04 5.80
C PRO A 1 46.87 23.68 4.89
N HIS A 2 46.41 22.46 4.98
CA HIS A 2 45.20 22.03 4.31
C HIS A 2 44.06 22.09 5.35
N ALA A 3 43.17 23.00 5.11
CA ALA A 3 41.91 23.11 5.87
C ALA A 3 41.00 21.96 5.39
N GLY A 4 40.69 21.03 6.28
CA GLY A 4 39.66 20.03 6.09
C GLY A 4 38.27 20.70 6.18
N GLY A 5 37.60 20.82 5.05
CA GLY A 5 36.19 21.24 5.01
C GLY A 5 35.31 20.15 5.63
N ALA A 6 34.68 20.47 6.76
CA ALA A 6 33.62 19.66 7.33
C ALA A 6 32.44 19.62 6.34
N GLU A 7 32.08 18.46 5.83
CA GLU A 7 30.82 18.25 5.15
C GLU A 7 29.68 18.51 6.15
N ALA A 8 29.12 19.71 6.05
CA ALA A 8 27.92 20.07 6.77
C ALA A 8 26.80 19.09 6.33
N GLY A 9 26.31 18.31 7.31
CA GLY A 9 25.31 17.27 7.08
C GLY A 9 24.11 17.82 6.32
N ARG A 10 23.77 17.15 5.21
CA ARG A 10 22.49 17.37 4.53
C ARG A 10 21.37 17.19 5.54
N PRO A 11 20.42 18.11 5.61
CA PRO A 11 19.27 17.95 6.50
C PRO A 11 18.61 16.61 6.19
N ARG A 12 18.41 15.78 7.23
CA ARG A 12 17.61 14.55 7.09
C ARG A 12 16.27 14.96 6.48
N PRO A 13 15.80 14.28 5.41
CA PRO A 13 14.49 14.57 4.87
C PRO A 13 13.48 14.48 6.02
N ALA A 14 12.56 15.45 6.09
CA ALA A 14 11.53 15.50 7.11
C ALA A 14 10.88 14.13 7.24
N ALA A 15 10.84 13.59 8.47
CA ALA A 15 10.30 12.28 8.74
C ALA A 15 8.89 12.20 8.13
N HIS A 16 8.69 11.26 7.20
CA HIS A 16 7.42 11.10 6.50
C HIS A 16 6.35 10.70 7.50
N VAL A 17 5.38 11.58 7.76
CA VAL A 17 4.26 11.27 8.64
C VAL A 17 3.31 10.31 7.91
N PRO A 18 3.04 9.12 8.49
CA PRO A 18 2.08 8.19 7.89
C PRO A 18 0.69 8.81 7.76
N VAL A 19 -0.05 8.38 6.74
CA VAL A 19 -1.41 8.86 6.51
C VAL A 19 -2.34 8.40 7.64
N MET A 20 -3.13 9.31 8.19
CA MET A 20 -4.13 9.06 9.22
C MET A 20 -3.59 8.30 10.46
N LEU A 21 -2.32 8.53 10.81
CA LEU A 21 -1.59 7.78 11.84
C LEU A 21 -2.40 7.63 13.13
N GLU A 22 -2.79 8.74 13.76
CA GLU A 22 -3.49 8.68 15.06
C GLU A 22 -4.83 7.95 14.94
N ARG A 23 -5.56 8.14 13.82
CA ARG A 23 -6.82 7.42 13.58
C ARG A 23 -6.62 5.92 13.40
N CYS A 24 -5.51 5.49 12.79
CA CYS A 24 -5.15 4.07 12.70
C CYS A 24 -4.87 3.48 14.08
N LEU A 25 -4.09 4.20 14.90
CA LEU A 25 -3.75 3.77 16.25
C LEU A 25 -4.98 3.68 17.16
N ASP A 26 -5.87 4.68 17.08
CA ASP A 26 -7.14 4.69 17.83
C ASP A 26 -8.08 3.55 17.39
N ALA A 27 -8.18 3.33 16.08
CA ALA A 27 -9.01 2.26 15.53
C ALA A 27 -8.48 0.86 15.91
N LEU A 28 -7.16 0.68 15.97
CA LEU A 28 -6.52 -0.56 16.40
C LEU A 28 -6.74 -0.87 17.89
N ALA A 29 -7.02 0.14 18.72
CA ALA A 29 -7.21 0.00 20.17
C ALA A 29 -6.11 -0.86 20.83
N ILE A 30 -4.86 -0.45 20.65
CA ILE A 30 -3.68 -1.22 20.97
C ILE A 30 -3.67 -1.64 22.45
N VAL A 31 -3.48 -2.93 22.68
CA VAL A 31 -3.23 -3.50 24.01
C VAL A 31 -1.72 -3.71 24.14
N PRO A 32 -1.06 -3.14 25.17
CA PRO A 32 0.37 -3.37 25.39
C PRO A 32 0.74 -4.85 25.43
N ASP A 33 1.93 -5.18 24.97
CA ASP A 33 2.50 -6.53 24.91
C ASP A 33 1.74 -7.53 24.02
N THR A 34 0.73 -7.08 23.26
CA THR A 34 0.06 -7.92 22.26
C THR A 34 0.66 -7.72 20.86
N TRP A 35 0.50 -8.74 20.02
CA TRP A 35 0.95 -8.67 18.64
C TRP A 35 -0.01 -7.87 17.77
N VAL A 36 0.55 -6.99 16.97
CA VAL A 36 -0.10 -6.30 15.86
C VAL A 36 0.67 -6.62 14.58
N VAL A 37 -0.04 -6.92 13.50
CA VAL A 37 0.57 -7.11 12.19
C VAL A 37 0.44 -5.81 11.38
N ASP A 38 1.57 -5.23 10.99
CA ASP A 38 1.65 -4.18 9.97
C ASP A 38 1.96 -4.87 8.64
N ALA A 39 0.94 -5.09 7.82
CA ALA A 39 1.04 -5.86 6.59
C ALA A 39 1.59 -5.04 5.40
N THR A 40 1.91 -3.76 5.64
CA THR A 40 2.37 -2.78 4.64
C THR A 40 3.42 -1.86 5.27
N PHE A 41 4.53 -2.43 5.68
CA PHE A 41 5.54 -1.77 6.51
C PHE A 41 6.10 -0.48 5.90
N GLY A 42 6.45 -0.49 4.60
CA GLY A 42 7.04 0.63 3.89
C GLY A 42 8.30 1.18 4.57
N ALA A 43 8.26 2.44 4.98
CA ALA A 43 9.32 3.09 5.75
C ALA A 43 9.20 2.89 7.28
N GLY A 44 8.22 2.12 7.75
CA GLY A 44 8.02 1.78 9.15
C GLY A 44 7.38 2.86 10.02
N GLY A 45 6.68 3.81 9.42
CA GLY A 45 6.08 4.91 10.17
C GLY A 45 4.97 4.45 11.13
N HIS A 46 4.02 3.65 10.65
CA HIS A 46 2.98 3.03 11.49
C HIS A 46 3.60 2.08 12.52
N THR A 47 4.51 1.21 12.09
CA THR A 47 5.20 0.26 12.98
C THR A 47 5.90 0.96 14.16
N ARG A 48 6.62 2.07 13.91
CA ARG A 48 7.28 2.85 14.98
C ARG A 48 6.26 3.36 16.01
N ALA A 49 5.12 3.85 15.55
CA ALA A 49 4.07 4.35 16.43
C ALA A 49 3.37 3.21 17.21
N LEU A 50 3.16 2.05 16.58
CA LEU A 50 2.65 0.84 17.25
C LEU A 50 3.58 0.40 18.37
N LEU A 51 4.88 0.31 18.10
CA LEU A 51 5.89 -0.05 19.11
C LEU A 51 5.94 0.97 20.26
N ALA A 52 5.83 2.27 19.95
CA ALA A 52 5.77 3.33 20.97
C ALA A 52 4.53 3.24 21.87
N ARG A 53 3.41 2.67 21.36
CA ARG A 53 2.20 2.35 22.15
C ARG A 53 2.29 1.03 22.92
N GLY A 54 3.44 0.37 22.89
CA GLY A 54 3.69 -0.87 23.63
C GLY A 54 3.34 -2.15 22.88
N ALA A 55 2.90 -2.10 21.63
CA ALA A 55 2.65 -3.30 20.83
C ALA A 55 3.93 -4.11 20.56
N ARG A 56 3.76 -5.40 20.29
CA ARG A 56 4.72 -6.21 19.54
C ARG A 56 4.29 -6.19 18.07
N VAL A 57 5.23 -6.02 17.14
CA VAL A 57 4.85 -5.85 15.72
C VAL A 57 5.51 -6.91 14.85
N LEU A 58 4.68 -7.61 14.06
CA LEU A 58 5.10 -8.33 12.87
C LEU A 58 4.86 -7.41 11.67
N ALA A 59 5.93 -6.99 11.02
CA ALA A 59 5.87 -6.14 9.83
C ALA A 59 6.13 -6.96 8.57
N ILE A 60 5.35 -6.73 7.54
CA ILE A 60 5.44 -7.42 6.25
C ILE A 60 5.53 -6.36 5.15
N ASP A 61 6.42 -6.55 4.19
CA ASP A 61 6.45 -5.76 2.96
C ASP A 61 7.11 -6.57 1.85
N GLN A 62 6.59 -6.44 0.63
CA GLN A 62 7.17 -7.08 -0.55
C GLN A 62 8.26 -6.24 -1.22
N ASP A 63 8.35 -4.93 -0.88
CA ASP A 63 9.34 -4.04 -1.46
C ASP A 63 10.73 -4.33 -0.86
N PRO A 64 11.74 -4.65 -1.70
CA PRO A 64 13.10 -4.91 -1.21
C PRO A 64 13.70 -3.73 -0.40
N HIS A 65 13.30 -2.49 -0.69
CA HIS A 65 13.79 -1.30 0.03
C HIS A 65 13.29 -1.25 1.47
N ALA A 66 12.18 -1.91 1.79
CA ALA A 66 11.64 -1.98 3.14
C ALA A 66 12.59 -2.68 4.13
N ALA A 67 13.41 -3.62 3.66
CA ALA A 67 14.36 -4.34 4.50
C ALA A 67 15.38 -3.40 5.17
N ALA A 68 15.89 -2.41 4.44
CA ALA A 68 16.84 -1.42 4.99
C ALA A 68 16.19 -0.59 6.11
N HIS A 69 14.92 -0.23 5.98
CA HIS A 69 14.17 0.47 7.02
C HIS A 69 13.90 -0.40 8.23
N ALA A 70 13.68 -1.69 8.04
CA ALA A 70 13.52 -2.64 9.13
C ALA A 70 14.82 -2.80 9.94
N GLU A 71 15.98 -2.88 9.28
CA GLU A 71 17.27 -2.92 9.96
C GLU A 71 17.56 -1.63 10.73
N ALA A 72 17.26 -0.45 10.14
CA ALA A 72 17.39 0.81 10.83
C ALA A 72 16.50 0.86 12.09
N LEU A 73 15.26 0.37 12.00
CA LEU A 73 14.37 0.30 13.17
C LEU A 73 14.89 -0.66 14.25
N ARG A 74 15.46 -1.81 13.88
CA ARG A 74 16.11 -2.72 14.85
C ARG A 74 17.28 -2.05 15.55
N ALA A 75 18.09 -1.28 14.82
CA ALA A 75 19.18 -0.52 15.42
C ALA A 75 18.67 0.54 16.40
N ASP A 76 17.61 1.29 16.05
CA ASP A 76 16.99 2.27 16.94
C ASP A 76 16.47 1.62 18.24
N LEU A 77 15.84 0.45 18.15
CA LEU A 77 15.36 -0.30 19.32
C LEU A 77 16.50 -0.73 20.24
N ARG A 78 17.65 -1.17 19.68
CA ARG A 78 18.85 -1.49 20.50
C ARG A 78 19.40 -0.26 21.22
N ILE A 79 19.47 0.88 20.53
CA ILE A 79 19.90 2.16 21.11
C ILE A 79 18.95 2.58 22.24
N ALA A 80 17.64 2.31 22.10
CA ALA A 80 16.63 2.56 23.13
C ALA A 80 16.67 1.55 24.30
N GLY A 81 17.63 0.62 24.33
CA GLY A 81 17.83 -0.33 25.42
C GLY A 81 17.02 -1.63 25.32
N VAL A 82 16.43 -1.92 24.14
CA VAL A 82 15.77 -3.22 23.90
C VAL A 82 16.86 -4.27 23.65
N ALA A 83 17.03 -5.20 24.59
CA ALA A 83 18.10 -6.21 24.55
C ALA A 83 17.97 -7.13 23.32
N ASP A 84 16.79 -7.66 23.07
CA ASP A 84 16.46 -8.40 21.85
C ASP A 84 15.28 -7.74 21.11
N PRO A 85 15.57 -6.95 20.07
CA PRO A 85 14.52 -6.35 19.25
C PRO A 85 13.55 -7.36 18.63
N SER A 86 13.95 -8.62 18.41
CA SER A 86 13.10 -9.64 17.78
C SER A 86 11.91 -10.05 18.65
N GLU A 87 11.98 -9.84 19.96
CA GLU A 87 10.85 -10.06 20.87
C GLU A 87 9.72 -9.05 20.67
N ARG A 88 10.05 -7.86 20.15
CA ARG A 88 9.07 -6.78 19.96
C ARG A 88 8.80 -6.45 18.50
N PHE A 89 9.77 -6.67 17.61
CA PHE A 89 9.68 -6.32 16.21
C PHE A 89 10.27 -7.41 15.33
N ARG A 90 9.44 -7.99 14.48
CA ARG A 90 9.82 -8.95 13.44
C ARG A 90 9.48 -8.36 12.09
N PHE A 91 10.38 -8.48 11.11
CA PHE A 91 10.14 -8.08 9.73
C PHE A 91 10.33 -9.28 8.81
N VAL A 92 9.38 -9.50 7.91
CA VAL A 92 9.41 -10.56 6.90
C VAL A 92 9.22 -9.93 5.52
N PRO A 93 10.17 -10.10 4.59
CA PRO A 93 10.01 -9.66 3.20
C PRO A 93 9.06 -10.61 2.48
N ALA A 94 7.79 -10.26 2.40
CA ALA A 94 6.74 -11.07 1.78
C ALA A 94 5.58 -10.21 1.27
N ASN A 95 4.75 -10.77 0.40
CA ASN A 95 3.49 -10.15 0.03
C ASN A 95 2.44 -10.39 1.13
N PHE A 96 1.65 -9.40 1.44
CA PHE A 96 0.58 -9.52 2.46
C PHE A 96 -0.50 -10.55 2.08
N ARG A 97 -0.58 -11.01 0.82
CA ARG A 97 -1.43 -12.16 0.45
C ARG A 97 -1.11 -13.41 1.24
N ASP A 98 0.14 -13.55 1.65
CA ASP A 98 0.67 -14.71 2.36
C ASP A 98 0.63 -14.52 3.90
N LEU A 99 -0.14 -13.53 4.38
CA LEU A 99 -0.23 -13.10 5.77
C LEU A 99 -0.38 -14.25 6.77
N ALA A 100 -1.24 -15.24 6.48
CA ALA A 100 -1.48 -16.38 7.37
C ALA A 100 -0.23 -17.25 7.53
N GLN A 101 0.42 -17.57 6.42
CA GLN A 101 1.66 -18.36 6.41
C GLN A 101 2.78 -17.61 7.12
N VAL A 102 2.96 -16.33 6.80
CA VAL A 102 4.01 -15.47 7.39
C VAL A 102 3.83 -15.36 8.91
N ALA A 103 2.61 -15.16 9.39
CA ALA A 103 2.33 -15.09 10.82
C ALA A 103 2.64 -16.41 11.54
N ALA A 104 2.27 -17.55 10.94
CA ALA A 104 2.54 -18.89 11.48
C ALA A 104 4.06 -19.18 11.53
N GLU A 105 4.79 -18.94 10.45
CA GLU A 105 6.24 -19.15 10.37
C GLU A 105 7.02 -18.20 11.30
N ALA A 106 6.52 -16.98 11.48
CA ALA A 106 7.07 -16.04 12.44
C ALA A 106 6.74 -16.38 13.91
N GLY A 107 5.92 -17.40 14.17
CA GLY A 107 5.50 -17.78 15.51
C GLY A 107 4.70 -16.69 16.22
N VAL A 108 3.90 -15.94 15.49
CA VAL A 108 3.01 -14.90 16.03
C VAL A 108 1.67 -15.54 16.37
N PRO A 109 1.26 -15.53 17.65
CA PRO A 109 -0.07 -16.01 18.04
C PRO A 109 -1.15 -15.08 17.46
N ALA A 110 -2.42 -15.43 17.68
CA ALA A 110 -3.56 -14.63 17.21
C ALA A 110 -3.35 -13.13 17.54
N PRO A 111 -3.12 -12.26 16.56
CA PRO A 111 -2.83 -10.84 16.79
C PRO A 111 -4.06 -10.09 17.28
N HIS A 112 -3.86 -9.02 18.07
CA HIS A 112 -4.92 -8.12 18.49
C HIS A 112 -5.20 -7.02 17.44
N GLY A 113 -4.33 -6.85 16.48
CA GLY A 113 -4.52 -5.89 15.41
C GLY A 113 -3.87 -6.34 14.11
N VAL A 114 -4.51 -5.99 12.99
CA VAL A 114 -3.91 -6.07 11.66
C VAL A 114 -4.15 -4.71 10.97
N LEU A 115 -3.08 -4.13 10.47
CA LEU A 115 -3.10 -2.89 9.70
C LEU A 115 -2.70 -3.17 8.25
N LEU A 116 -3.48 -2.64 7.31
CA LEU A 116 -3.12 -2.56 5.89
C LEU A 116 -3.22 -1.09 5.45
N ASP A 117 -2.09 -0.47 5.09
CA ASP A 117 -2.02 0.84 4.43
C ASP A 117 -1.76 0.61 2.95
N LEU A 118 -2.86 0.55 2.16
CA LEU A 118 -2.82 0.09 0.77
C LEU A 118 -2.18 1.11 -0.17
N GLY A 119 -1.87 0.65 -1.38
CA GLY A 119 -1.33 1.48 -2.45
C GLY A 119 0.18 1.55 -2.47
N VAL A 120 0.72 2.66 -2.98
CA VAL A 120 2.16 2.86 -3.17
C VAL A 120 2.76 3.68 -2.05
N SER A 121 3.93 3.27 -1.59
CA SER A 121 4.70 4.02 -0.60
C SER A 121 5.20 5.36 -1.18
N SER A 122 5.55 6.28 -0.28
CA SER A 122 6.17 7.54 -0.67
C SER A 122 7.46 7.35 -1.47
N MET A 123 8.27 6.38 -1.07
CA MET A 123 9.52 6.05 -1.74
C MET A 123 9.27 5.61 -3.18
N GLN A 124 8.33 4.71 -3.41
CA GLN A 124 7.97 4.23 -4.74
C GLN A 124 7.50 5.36 -5.67
N LEU A 125 6.80 6.38 -5.14
CA LEU A 125 6.37 7.54 -5.93
C LEU A 125 7.47 8.56 -6.16
N ASP A 126 8.42 8.69 -5.23
CA ASP A 126 9.49 9.67 -5.29
C ASP A 126 10.71 9.17 -6.09
N GLU A 127 10.87 7.86 -6.22
CA GLU A 127 11.91 7.21 -7.03
C GLU A 127 11.44 7.04 -8.48
N GLY A 128 11.94 7.89 -9.39
CA GLY A 128 11.56 7.86 -10.82
C GLY A 128 11.83 6.51 -11.48
N ASP A 129 12.90 5.82 -11.08
CA ASP A 129 13.32 4.54 -11.64
C ASP A 129 12.35 3.38 -11.35
N ARG A 130 11.41 3.56 -10.42
CA ARG A 130 10.39 2.56 -10.08
C ARG A 130 9.15 2.62 -10.99
N GLY A 131 8.97 3.67 -11.78
CA GLY A 131 7.91 3.78 -12.79
C GLY A 131 6.48 3.99 -12.28
N PHE A 132 6.27 4.27 -11.00
CA PHE A 132 4.93 4.47 -10.43
C PHE A 132 4.33 5.84 -10.72
N ALA A 133 5.14 6.84 -11.06
CA ALA A 133 4.73 8.20 -11.27
C ALA A 133 5.01 8.67 -12.71
N PHE A 134 4.06 9.36 -13.32
CA PHE A 134 4.20 9.95 -14.66
C PHE A 134 4.71 11.40 -14.64
N ARG A 135 5.01 11.97 -13.46
CA ARG A 135 5.55 13.33 -13.32
C ARG A 135 7.06 13.39 -13.48
N ARG A 136 7.74 12.28 -13.32
CA ARG A 136 9.16 12.09 -13.55
C ARG A 136 9.29 10.99 -14.59
N ASP A 137 10.17 11.20 -15.57
CA ASP A 137 10.45 10.17 -16.55
C ASP A 137 11.32 9.09 -15.92
N GLY A 138 11.05 7.85 -16.29
CA GLY A 138 11.76 6.68 -15.84
C GLY A 138 11.25 5.42 -16.53
N PRO A 139 11.87 4.26 -16.28
CA PRO A 139 11.41 2.98 -16.81
C PRO A 139 9.94 2.74 -16.45
N LEU A 140 9.17 2.18 -17.36
CA LEU A 140 7.78 1.79 -17.14
C LEU A 140 7.73 0.43 -16.43
N ASP A 141 8.19 0.39 -15.16
CA ASP A 141 8.33 -0.84 -14.37
C ASP A 141 7.07 -1.17 -13.56
N MET A 142 6.74 -0.40 -12.53
CA MET A 142 5.61 -0.54 -11.60
C MET A 142 5.60 -1.79 -10.72
N ARG A 143 6.64 -2.61 -10.68
CA ARG A 143 6.72 -3.79 -9.79
C ARG A 143 7.05 -3.35 -8.37
N MET A 144 6.21 -3.72 -7.42
CA MET A 144 6.48 -3.46 -5.99
C MET A 144 7.57 -4.40 -5.46
N SER A 145 7.53 -5.68 -5.82
CA SER A 145 8.49 -6.70 -5.39
C SER A 145 9.80 -6.72 -6.19
N GLY A 146 9.85 -6.01 -7.33
CA GLY A 146 10.97 -6.07 -8.28
C GLY A 146 11.01 -7.36 -9.13
N SER A 147 10.05 -8.28 -8.99
CA SER A 147 9.98 -9.54 -9.72
C SER A 147 8.72 -9.62 -10.59
N GLY A 148 8.72 -10.51 -11.60
CA GLY A 148 7.62 -10.67 -12.54
C GLY A 148 7.64 -9.69 -13.71
N PRO A 149 6.57 -9.63 -14.53
CA PRO A 149 6.47 -8.74 -15.68
C PRO A 149 6.35 -7.28 -15.25
N THR A 150 6.97 -6.38 -16.01
CA THR A 150 6.86 -4.94 -15.84
C THR A 150 5.60 -4.40 -16.50
N ALA A 151 5.24 -3.15 -16.21
CA ALA A 151 4.17 -2.47 -16.93
C ALA A 151 4.52 -2.28 -18.43
N ALA A 152 5.80 -2.12 -18.77
CA ALA A 152 6.26 -2.10 -20.15
C ALA A 152 6.00 -3.44 -20.87
N ASP A 153 6.24 -4.58 -20.20
CA ASP A 153 5.94 -5.90 -20.75
C ASP A 153 4.44 -6.05 -20.99
N LEU A 154 3.59 -5.66 -20.03
CA LEU A 154 2.14 -5.68 -20.22
C LEU A 154 1.69 -4.81 -21.40
N VAL A 155 2.23 -3.61 -21.51
CA VAL A 155 1.93 -2.69 -22.62
C VAL A 155 2.42 -3.24 -23.95
N ARG A 156 3.54 -3.96 -23.98
CA ARG A 156 4.09 -4.59 -25.19
C ARG A 156 3.26 -5.77 -25.65
N ASP A 157 2.84 -6.64 -24.74
CA ASP A 157 2.35 -7.98 -25.06
C ASP A 157 0.82 -8.09 -25.11
N ALA A 158 0.08 -7.31 -24.31
CA ALA A 158 -1.38 -7.37 -24.25
C ALA A 158 -2.04 -6.87 -25.55
N ASP A 159 -3.14 -7.49 -25.95
CA ASP A 159 -3.93 -6.99 -27.07
C ASP A 159 -4.81 -5.78 -26.70
N ALA A 160 -5.48 -5.20 -27.68
CA ALA A 160 -6.28 -3.99 -27.46
C ALA A 160 -7.51 -4.23 -26.58
N ASP A 161 -8.10 -5.43 -26.63
CA ASP A 161 -9.29 -5.74 -25.82
C ASP A 161 -8.89 -6.04 -24.38
N GLU A 162 -7.79 -6.69 -24.17
CA GLU A 162 -7.21 -6.95 -22.85
C GLU A 162 -6.79 -5.65 -22.15
N LEU A 163 -6.05 -4.79 -22.85
CA LEU A 163 -5.73 -3.44 -22.34
C LEU A 163 -7.00 -2.64 -22.02
N ALA A 164 -8.00 -2.64 -22.91
CA ALA A 164 -9.25 -1.93 -22.68
C ALA A 164 -10.00 -2.49 -21.45
N ALA A 165 -10.00 -3.81 -21.25
CA ALA A 165 -10.59 -4.45 -20.09
C ALA A 165 -9.91 -4.02 -18.79
N TRP A 166 -8.57 -4.03 -18.74
CA TRP A 166 -7.81 -3.57 -17.56
C TRP A 166 -8.06 -2.11 -17.24
N LEU A 167 -7.98 -1.23 -18.25
CA LEU A 167 -8.23 0.21 -18.10
C LEU A 167 -9.66 0.50 -17.62
N HIS A 168 -10.64 -0.25 -18.11
CA HIS A 168 -12.03 -0.12 -17.67
C HIS A 168 -12.23 -0.64 -16.25
N ARG A 169 -11.79 -1.86 -15.98
CA ARG A 169 -12.04 -2.57 -14.71
C ARG A 169 -11.25 -1.98 -13.55
N TYR A 170 -9.96 -1.68 -13.77
CA TYR A 170 -9.03 -1.29 -12.70
C TYR A 170 -8.74 0.22 -12.68
N GLY A 171 -8.90 0.91 -13.81
CA GLY A 171 -8.79 2.36 -13.91
C GLY A 171 -10.13 3.09 -13.79
N GLU A 172 -11.26 2.37 -13.88
CA GLU A 172 -12.60 2.98 -14.03
C GLU A 172 -12.61 4.02 -15.18
N GLU A 173 -11.87 3.70 -16.28
CA GLU A 173 -11.61 4.60 -17.40
C GLU A 173 -12.68 4.49 -18.48
N ARG A 174 -13.43 5.56 -18.70
CA ARG A 174 -14.51 5.61 -19.71
C ARG A 174 -14.01 5.52 -21.15
N HIS A 175 -12.79 6.02 -21.40
CA HIS A 175 -12.17 6.04 -22.71
C HIS A 175 -11.24 4.84 -22.94
N SER A 176 -11.40 3.77 -22.16
CA SER A 176 -10.52 2.59 -22.13
C SER A 176 -10.23 2.02 -23.52
N ARG A 177 -11.25 1.78 -24.36
CA ARG A 177 -11.07 1.26 -25.72
C ARG A 177 -10.30 2.19 -26.64
N ARG A 178 -10.49 3.50 -26.49
CA ARG A 178 -9.79 4.50 -27.30
C ARG A 178 -8.32 4.58 -26.90
N ILE A 179 -8.04 4.56 -25.59
CA ILE A 179 -6.68 4.56 -25.05
C ILE A 179 -5.95 3.27 -25.42
N ALA A 180 -6.58 2.12 -25.27
CA ALA A 180 -6.00 0.83 -25.64
C ALA A 180 -5.58 0.78 -27.11
N ARG A 181 -6.45 1.22 -28.04
CA ARG A 181 -6.11 1.31 -29.45
C ARG A 181 -4.95 2.28 -29.73
N ALA A 182 -4.89 3.42 -29.01
CA ALA A 182 -3.78 4.35 -29.15
C ALA A 182 -2.46 3.76 -28.65
N ILE A 183 -2.48 3.01 -27.55
CA ILE A 183 -1.30 2.29 -27.02
C ILE A 183 -0.81 1.27 -28.06
N VAL A 184 -1.72 0.42 -28.59
CA VAL A 184 -1.36 -0.59 -29.61
C VAL A 184 -0.80 0.04 -30.88
N ALA A 185 -1.38 1.16 -31.36
CA ALA A 185 -0.86 1.87 -32.50
C ALA A 185 0.54 2.48 -32.23
N ALA A 186 0.70 3.14 -31.09
CA ALA A 186 1.95 3.81 -30.74
C ALA A 186 3.11 2.83 -30.52
N ARG A 187 2.87 1.65 -29.89
CA ARG A 187 3.91 0.63 -29.70
C ARG A 187 4.37 -0.03 -31.00
N ALA A 188 3.51 -0.04 -32.03
CA ALA A 188 3.87 -0.53 -33.36
C ALA A 188 4.85 0.40 -34.08
N GLU A 189 4.86 1.69 -33.74
CA GLU A 189 5.78 2.69 -34.27
C GLU A 189 7.10 2.70 -33.49
N ALA A 190 7.03 2.69 -32.15
CA ALA A 190 8.19 2.68 -31.26
C ALA A 190 7.81 2.08 -29.89
N PRO A 191 8.72 1.40 -29.18
CA PRO A 191 8.48 0.87 -27.85
C PRO A 191 7.95 1.91 -26.86
N ILE A 192 7.11 1.48 -25.92
CA ILE A 192 6.59 2.31 -24.81
C ILE A 192 7.22 1.80 -23.52
N ASP A 193 8.45 2.19 -23.25
CA ASP A 193 9.30 1.66 -22.16
C ASP A 193 9.44 2.66 -21.02
N THR A 194 8.94 3.92 -21.22
CA THR A 194 9.05 4.98 -20.20
C THR A 194 7.70 5.52 -19.78
N THR A 195 7.67 6.04 -18.56
CA THR A 195 6.47 6.64 -17.97
C THR A 195 5.99 7.86 -18.76
N SER A 196 6.90 8.71 -19.25
CA SER A 196 6.56 9.87 -20.07
C SER A 196 5.93 9.45 -21.38
N ARG A 197 6.52 8.46 -22.08
CA ARG A 197 6.01 7.99 -23.37
C ARG A 197 4.58 7.45 -23.25
N LEU A 198 4.32 6.62 -22.22
CA LEU A 198 2.96 6.14 -21.97
C LEU A 198 1.99 7.30 -21.65
N ALA A 199 2.41 8.25 -20.80
CA ALA A 199 1.57 9.39 -20.43
C ALA A 199 1.23 10.29 -21.65
N GLU A 200 2.17 10.48 -22.58
CA GLU A 200 1.95 11.20 -23.83
C GLU A 200 0.93 10.51 -24.73
N VAL A 201 1.07 9.20 -24.95
CA VAL A 201 0.15 8.40 -25.76
C VAL A 201 -1.27 8.47 -25.17
N VAL A 202 -1.39 8.30 -23.86
CA VAL A 202 -2.69 8.39 -23.18
C VAL A 202 -3.28 9.80 -23.32
N ARG A 203 -2.47 10.85 -23.11
CA ARG A 203 -2.93 12.25 -23.23
C ARG A 203 -3.42 12.56 -24.63
N ALA A 204 -2.72 12.11 -25.66
CA ALA A 204 -3.10 12.32 -27.06
C ALA A 204 -4.40 11.57 -27.41
N ALA A 205 -4.65 10.42 -26.78
CA ALA A 205 -5.87 9.65 -26.97
C ALA A 205 -7.11 10.27 -26.32
N TYR A 206 -6.95 11.18 -25.37
CA TYR A 206 -8.10 11.80 -24.70
C TYR A 206 -8.81 12.84 -25.56
N PRO A 207 -10.15 12.98 -25.43
CA PRO A 207 -10.88 14.09 -26.07
C PRO A 207 -10.38 15.44 -25.54
N ALA A 208 -10.43 16.47 -26.36
CA ALA A 208 -10.12 17.83 -25.92
C ALA A 208 -11.12 18.33 -24.87
N GLY A 209 -10.66 19.16 -23.92
CA GLY A 209 -11.51 19.78 -22.92
C GLY A 209 -10.83 19.93 -21.54
N PRO A 210 -11.44 20.73 -20.65
CA PRO A 210 -10.92 20.96 -19.29
C PRO A 210 -10.98 19.67 -18.47
N ARG A 211 -9.98 19.47 -17.61
CA ARG A 211 -9.86 18.28 -16.73
C ARG A 211 -9.40 18.67 -15.33
N ARG A 212 -9.94 17.97 -14.36
CA ARG A 212 -9.53 18.10 -12.96
C ARG A 212 -8.23 17.32 -12.69
N ASP A 213 -8.10 16.11 -13.28
CA ASP A 213 -7.00 15.19 -13.07
C ASP A 213 -6.21 14.95 -14.36
N HIS A 214 -4.95 14.55 -14.22
CA HIS A 214 -4.12 14.18 -15.37
C HIS A 214 -4.69 12.93 -16.07
N PRO A 215 -4.80 12.91 -17.42
CA PRO A 215 -5.41 11.80 -18.17
C PRO A 215 -4.79 10.44 -17.89
N ALA A 216 -3.47 10.37 -17.72
CA ALA A 216 -2.76 9.12 -17.48
C ALA A 216 -3.00 8.49 -16.09
N ARG A 217 -3.54 9.23 -15.10
CA ARG A 217 -3.71 8.74 -13.72
C ARG A 217 -4.41 7.38 -13.65
N ARG A 218 -5.52 7.24 -14.37
CA ARG A 218 -6.32 6.00 -14.36
C ARG A 218 -5.63 4.85 -15.08
N THR A 219 -4.90 5.16 -16.15
CA THR A 219 -4.10 4.17 -16.88
C THR A 219 -2.97 3.62 -16.00
N PHE A 220 -2.24 4.51 -15.32
CA PHE A 220 -1.18 4.10 -14.39
C PHE A 220 -1.73 3.29 -13.23
N GLN A 221 -2.85 3.69 -12.64
CA GLN A 221 -3.52 2.89 -11.60
C GLN A 221 -3.90 1.49 -12.11
N ALA A 222 -4.48 1.39 -13.30
CA ALA A 222 -4.90 0.11 -13.86
C ALA A 222 -3.72 -0.83 -14.10
N LEU A 223 -2.64 -0.33 -14.73
CA LEU A 223 -1.44 -1.13 -14.99
C LEU A 223 -0.77 -1.56 -13.68
N ARG A 224 -0.65 -0.67 -12.70
CA ARG A 224 -0.09 -0.98 -11.39
C ARG A 224 -0.85 -2.11 -10.69
N ILE A 225 -2.18 -2.04 -10.70
CA ILE A 225 -3.03 -3.08 -10.13
C ILE A 225 -2.80 -4.43 -10.83
N VAL A 226 -2.65 -4.45 -12.16
CA VAL A 226 -2.40 -5.67 -12.91
C VAL A 226 -1.00 -6.22 -12.64
N VAL A 227 0.04 -5.37 -12.71
CA VAL A 227 1.44 -5.78 -12.48
C VAL A 227 1.61 -6.46 -11.12
N ASN A 228 0.94 -5.95 -10.08
CA ASN A 228 1.12 -6.39 -8.70
C ASN A 228 -0.01 -7.30 -8.20
N ASP A 229 -1.04 -7.56 -9.00
CA ASP A 229 -2.27 -8.27 -8.58
C ASP A 229 -2.81 -7.73 -7.25
N GLU A 230 -2.87 -6.39 -7.12
CA GLU A 230 -3.17 -5.72 -5.85
C GLU A 230 -4.52 -6.12 -5.26
N LEU A 231 -5.55 -6.24 -6.10
CA LEU A 231 -6.91 -6.55 -5.63
C LEU A 231 -7.07 -8.01 -5.23
N GLY A 232 -6.39 -8.94 -5.93
CA GLY A 232 -6.35 -10.36 -5.55
C GLY A 232 -5.61 -10.56 -4.23
N ALA A 233 -4.45 -9.91 -4.08
CA ALA A 233 -3.70 -9.92 -2.84
C ALA A 233 -4.50 -9.35 -1.66
N LEU A 234 -5.22 -8.23 -1.88
CA LEU A 234 -6.08 -7.62 -0.85
C LEU A 234 -7.20 -8.57 -0.39
N GLN A 235 -7.88 -9.23 -1.33
CA GLN A 235 -8.95 -10.17 -0.98
C GLN A 235 -8.43 -11.33 -0.12
N GLY A 236 -7.28 -11.91 -0.50
CA GLY A 236 -6.61 -12.95 0.29
C GLY A 236 -6.22 -12.49 1.67
N ALA A 237 -5.58 -11.32 1.76
CA ALA A 237 -5.14 -10.74 3.03
C ALA A 237 -6.30 -10.41 3.98
N LEU A 238 -7.41 -9.88 3.48
CA LEU A 238 -8.59 -9.60 4.32
C LEU A 238 -9.19 -10.86 4.94
N THR A 239 -9.24 -11.94 4.16
CA THR A 239 -9.69 -13.24 4.66
C THR A 239 -8.73 -13.76 5.72
N ALA A 240 -7.44 -13.81 5.43
CA ALA A 240 -6.41 -14.27 6.34
C ALA A 240 -6.36 -13.43 7.63
N ALA A 241 -6.43 -12.11 7.52
CA ALA A 241 -6.43 -11.21 8.67
C ALA A 241 -7.63 -11.46 9.59
N ALA A 242 -8.83 -11.62 9.01
CA ALA A 242 -10.02 -11.89 9.80
C ALA A 242 -9.95 -13.24 10.52
N ASP A 243 -9.37 -14.26 9.88
CA ASP A 243 -9.20 -15.58 10.49
C ASP A 243 -8.17 -15.58 11.63
N LEU A 244 -7.06 -14.86 11.44
CA LEU A 244 -5.95 -14.79 12.40
C LEU A 244 -6.26 -13.97 13.65
N LEU A 245 -7.09 -12.94 13.56
CA LEU A 245 -7.36 -12.02 14.66
C LEU A 245 -7.87 -12.74 15.90
N ALA A 246 -7.35 -12.35 17.06
CA ALA A 246 -7.92 -12.72 18.36
C ALA A 246 -9.35 -12.16 18.49
N PRO A 247 -10.24 -12.81 19.28
CA PRO A 247 -11.52 -12.21 19.64
C PRO A 247 -11.32 -10.83 20.28
N GLY A 248 -12.07 -9.82 19.82
CA GLY A 248 -11.90 -8.40 20.18
C GLY A 248 -10.77 -7.69 19.45
N GLY A 249 -9.96 -8.41 18.66
CA GLY A 249 -8.93 -7.81 17.82
C GLY A 249 -9.49 -6.98 16.68
N ARG A 250 -8.68 -6.08 16.13
CA ARG A 250 -9.09 -5.06 15.16
C ARG A 250 -8.39 -5.21 13.82
N LEU A 251 -9.18 -5.16 12.73
CA LEU A 251 -8.68 -5.04 11.36
C LEU A 251 -8.89 -3.60 10.89
N VAL A 252 -7.79 -2.92 10.57
CA VAL A 252 -7.79 -1.53 10.11
C VAL A 252 -7.17 -1.46 8.72
N VAL A 253 -7.88 -0.83 7.79
CA VAL A 253 -7.47 -0.74 6.39
C VAL A 253 -7.60 0.70 5.90
N LEU A 254 -6.51 1.24 5.36
CA LEU A 254 -6.48 2.47 4.57
C LEU A 254 -6.56 2.11 3.09
N ALA A 255 -7.53 2.67 2.39
CA ALA A 255 -7.73 2.52 0.96
C ALA A 255 -7.62 3.88 0.26
N TYR A 256 -7.09 3.92 -0.97
CA TYR A 256 -6.85 5.17 -1.71
C TYR A 256 -7.65 5.29 -2.99
N HIS A 257 -8.35 4.25 -3.38
CA HIS A 257 -9.28 4.29 -4.52
C HIS A 257 -10.54 3.45 -4.27
N SER A 258 -11.55 3.70 -5.12
CA SER A 258 -12.90 3.12 -5.01
C SER A 258 -12.95 1.60 -5.01
N LEU A 259 -12.04 0.94 -5.75
CA LEU A 259 -12.03 -0.53 -5.87
C LEU A 259 -11.57 -1.18 -4.57
N GLU A 260 -10.48 -0.67 -3.96
CA GLU A 260 -10.01 -1.12 -2.63
C GLU A 260 -11.09 -0.91 -1.57
N ASP A 261 -11.63 0.32 -1.46
CA ASP A 261 -12.68 0.66 -0.48
C ASP A 261 -13.91 -0.25 -0.60
N ARG A 262 -14.29 -0.61 -1.84
CA ARG A 262 -15.40 -1.51 -2.12
C ARG A 262 -15.12 -2.93 -1.64
N ILE A 263 -13.93 -3.45 -1.91
CA ILE A 263 -13.50 -4.79 -1.47
C ILE A 263 -13.52 -4.86 0.06
N VAL A 264 -12.89 -3.89 0.74
CA VAL A 264 -12.85 -3.85 2.21
C VAL A 264 -14.25 -3.75 2.81
N LYS A 265 -15.10 -2.88 2.25
CA LYS A 265 -16.51 -2.75 2.67
C LYS A 265 -17.26 -4.07 2.59
N HIS A 266 -17.09 -4.81 1.48
CA HIS A 266 -17.76 -6.09 1.28
C HIS A 266 -17.19 -7.15 2.23
N ALA A 267 -15.88 -7.24 2.36
CA ALA A 267 -15.24 -8.18 3.29
C ALA A 267 -15.75 -8.01 4.73
N PHE A 268 -15.89 -6.77 5.20
CA PHE A 268 -16.40 -6.51 6.55
C PHE A 268 -17.91 -6.79 6.71
N ARG A 269 -18.68 -6.60 5.64
CA ARG A 269 -20.14 -6.85 5.67
C ARG A 269 -20.49 -8.34 5.58
N ASP A 270 -19.74 -9.06 4.76
CA ASP A 270 -20.09 -10.43 4.35
C ASP A 270 -19.57 -11.48 5.35
N ARG A 271 -18.78 -11.07 6.34
CA ARG A 271 -18.29 -11.92 7.43
C ARG A 271 -19.10 -11.69 8.71
N ALA A 272 -19.73 -12.74 9.19
CA ALA A 272 -20.54 -12.70 10.44
C ALA A 272 -19.69 -12.49 11.70
N ASP A 273 -18.40 -12.87 11.64
CA ASP A 273 -17.44 -12.76 12.73
C ASP A 273 -16.67 -11.42 12.76
N LEU A 274 -17.03 -10.48 11.87
CA LEU A 274 -16.50 -9.12 11.87
C LEU A 274 -17.65 -8.09 12.09
N ARG A 275 -17.43 -7.18 13.01
CA ARG A 275 -18.31 -6.05 13.27
C ARG A 275 -17.63 -4.75 12.81
N ALA A 276 -18.11 -4.15 11.74
CA ALA A 276 -17.61 -2.86 11.28
C ALA A 276 -17.80 -1.79 12.36
N LEU A 277 -16.74 -1.02 12.67
CA LEU A 277 -16.78 0.02 13.70
C LEU A 277 -17.52 1.28 13.23
N HIS A 278 -17.50 1.54 11.92
CA HIS A 278 -18.16 2.71 11.33
C HIS A 278 -18.94 2.30 10.08
N LYS A 279 -20.14 2.85 9.91
CA LYS A 279 -20.97 2.65 8.69
C LYS A 279 -20.31 3.24 7.43
N ARG A 280 -19.63 4.39 7.58
CA ARG A 280 -18.89 5.08 6.52
C ARG A 280 -17.41 5.04 6.82
N PRO A 281 -16.53 5.08 5.80
CA PRO A 281 -15.10 5.22 6.06
C PRO A 281 -14.82 6.56 6.75
N LEU A 282 -13.78 6.59 7.57
CA LEU A 282 -13.24 7.84 8.08
C LEU A 282 -12.31 8.44 7.01
N GLU A 283 -12.33 9.74 6.87
CA GLU A 283 -11.50 10.50 5.92
C GLU A 283 -10.56 11.43 6.70
N ALA A 284 -9.43 11.79 6.09
CA ALA A 284 -8.49 12.73 6.69
C ALA A 284 -9.14 14.11 6.85
N GLY A 285 -8.80 14.80 7.92
CA GLY A 285 -9.23 16.19 8.14
C GLY A 285 -8.47 17.18 7.27
N ASP A 286 -9.03 18.38 7.07
CA ASP A 286 -8.43 19.43 6.23
C ASP A 286 -6.99 19.80 6.63
N ALA A 287 -6.70 19.85 7.91
CA ALA A 287 -5.36 20.14 8.43
C ALA A 287 -4.35 19.04 8.02
N GLU A 288 -4.75 17.78 8.09
CA GLU A 288 -3.90 16.66 7.65
C GLU A 288 -3.71 16.67 6.14
N VAL A 289 -4.77 16.92 5.37
CA VAL A 289 -4.69 17.02 3.90
C VAL A 289 -3.79 18.19 3.47
N ALA A 290 -3.80 19.30 4.20
CA ALA A 290 -2.91 20.43 3.94
C ALA A 290 -1.44 20.08 4.22
N ALA A 291 -1.17 19.36 5.30
CA ALA A 291 0.18 18.92 5.67
C ALA A 291 0.67 17.72 4.82
N ASN A 292 -0.23 16.79 4.50
CA ASN A 292 0.05 15.60 3.70
C ASN A 292 -1.02 15.42 2.59
N PRO A 293 -0.80 15.95 1.38
CA PRO A 293 -1.77 15.85 0.28
C PRO A 293 -2.15 14.42 -0.12
N ARG A 294 -1.35 13.40 0.24
CA ARG A 294 -1.63 11.99 0.00
C ARG A 294 -2.83 11.51 0.81
N ALA A 295 -3.08 12.11 1.97
CA ALA A 295 -4.23 11.80 2.83
C ALA A 295 -5.58 12.16 2.18
N ARG A 296 -5.61 13.02 1.16
CA ARG A 296 -6.85 13.48 0.51
C ARG A 296 -7.74 12.35 -0.01
N ALA A 297 -7.15 11.27 -0.53
CA ALA A 297 -7.90 10.14 -1.08
C ALA A 297 -8.07 9.00 -0.08
N ALA A 298 -7.44 9.09 1.09
CA ALA A 298 -7.43 8.03 2.09
C ALA A 298 -8.81 7.81 2.71
N LYS A 299 -9.20 6.56 2.80
CA LYS A 299 -10.42 6.08 3.45
C LYS A 299 -10.06 4.99 4.43
N LEU A 300 -10.23 5.27 5.72
CA LEU A 300 -10.00 4.30 6.78
C LEU A 300 -11.28 3.53 7.06
N ARG A 301 -11.19 2.20 7.00
CA ARG A 301 -12.22 1.28 7.52
C ARG A 301 -11.63 0.43 8.63
N ALA A 302 -12.43 0.20 9.67
CA ALA A 302 -12.05 -0.66 10.78
C ALA A 302 -13.18 -1.60 11.15
N ALA A 303 -12.82 -2.84 11.50
CA ALA A 303 -13.74 -3.85 12.02
C ALA A 303 -13.12 -4.55 13.22
N GLU A 304 -13.98 -5.05 14.10
CA GLU A 304 -13.61 -5.82 15.27
C GLU A 304 -14.03 -7.28 15.08
N LYS A 305 -13.13 -8.20 15.43
CA LYS A 305 -13.41 -9.63 15.49
C LYS A 305 -14.36 -9.90 16.65
N THR A 306 -15.55 -10.39 16.37
CA THR A 306 -16.49 -10.78 17.41
C THR A 306 -16.04 -12.06 18.10
N ALA A 307 -16.31 -12.18 19.39
CA ALA A 307 -16.15 -13.45 20.06
C ALA A 307 -17.10 -14.49 19.46
N PRO A 308 -16.71 -15.76 19.32
CA PRO A 308 -17.67 -16.80 18.97
C PRO A 308 -18.82 -16.76 19.97
N GLU A 309 -20.05 -16.77 19.48
CA GLU A 309 -21.22 -16.86 20.34
C GLU A 309 -21.04 -18.09 21.24
N LYS A 310 -21.03 -17.90 22.56
CA LYS A 310 -20.99 -19.01 23.51
C LYS A 310 -22.21 -19.87 23.24
N GLY A 311 -21.96 -21.03 22.66
CA GLY A 311 -22.84 -21.96 22.02
C GLY A 311 -24.22 -22.05 22.61
N ALA A 312 -25.18 -22.14 21.71
CA ALA A 312 -26.32 -23.03 21.94
C ALA A 312 -25.76 -24.47 21.92
N ALA A 313 -25.49 -25.01 23.10
CA ALA A 313 -25.28 -26.43 23.30
C ALA A 313 -26.64 -27.10 23.41
#